data_7c43a9d7febb601882b5e66b9b568b1b
#
_entry.id   7c43a9d7febb601882b5e66b9b568b1b
#
_cell.length_a   1.000
_cell.length_b   1.000
_cell.length_c   1.000
_cell.angle_alpha   90.00
_cell.angle_beta   90.00
_cell.angle_gamma   90.00
#
_symmetry.space_group_name_H-M   'P 1'
#
loop_
_entity.id
_entity.type
_entity.pdbx_description
1 polymer ?
#
loop_
_entity_poly.entity_id
_entity_poly.type
_entity_poly.pdbx_seq_one_letter_code
_entity_poly.pdbx_strand_id
1 'polypeptide(L)'
;PQYDAAGAESDLAVPLITRLDANQLPQRATVKQLYDLIEQDLHDAMATAELPDRGKDVLHPGKICAFALSAKVQLQKGAYEQAVDYANKALAINSFLIDYNPFLMEYESYVFLLFQMEEYQEVIFGKAGQEFNFFQTTGLNIYLPKDLISIYTENDLRLFAHYGQNYNTWEYIYQIVANPDGSSSVVRFNNAITVPEMMLIAAECHARAGKVDEAM
;
A
#
# COMPACT_ATOMS: atom_id res chain seq x y z
N PRO A 1 -7.44 15.45 -2.89
CA PRO A 1 -7.24 16.23 -4.11
C PRO A 1 -5.86 15.98 -4.69
N GLN A 2 -5.78 15.95 -6.03
CA GLN A 2 -4.50 15.86 -6.72
C GLN A 2 -3.71 17.16 -6.50
N TYR A 3 -2.40 17.07 -6.31
CA TYR A 3 -1.53 18.22 -6.19
C TYR A 3 -1.21 18.76 -7.58
N ASP A 4 -1.46 20.05 -7.77
CA ASP A 4 -0.98 20.82 -8.92
C ASP A 4 -0.31 22.10 -8.36
N ALA A 5 0.99 22.26 -8.64
CA ALA A 5 1.75 23.37 -8.10
C ALA A 5 1.19 24.75 -8.52
N ALA A 6 0.60 24.85 -9.71
CA ALA A 6 0.03 26.11 -10.21
C ALA A 6 -1.28 26.48 -9.51
N GLY A 7 -2.08 25.50 -9.12
CA GLY A 7 -3.39 25.71 -8.47
C GLY A 7 -3.39 25.52 -6.95
N ALA A 8 -2.33 24.94 -6.37
CA ALA A 8 -2.34 24.47 -4.97
C ALA A 8 -2.66 25.55 -3.93
N GLU A 9 -2.33 26.81 -4.19
CA GLU A 9 -2.61 27.93 -3.29
C GLU A 9 -4.07 28.41 -3.35
N SER A 10 -4.77 28.17 -4.44
CA SER A 10 -6.14 28.63 -4.68
C SER A 10 -7.18 27.51 -4.65
N ASP A 11 -6.79 26.30 -5.08
CA ASP A 11 -7.70 25.16 -5.16
C ASP A 11 -8.08 24.67 -3.78
N LEU A 12 -9.39 24.46 -3.59
CA LEU A 12 -9.92 24.06 -2.30
C LEU A 12 -9.86 22.53 -2.11
N ALA A 13 -9.22 22.12 -1.03
CA ALA A 13 -9.17 20.77 -0.53
C ALA A 13 -10.32 20.46 0.46
N VAL A 14 -10.06 19.64 1.44
CA VAL A 14 -10.96 19.29 2.54
C VAL A 14 -10.80 20.29 3.70
N PRO A 15 -11.78 20.39 4.61
CA PRO A 15 -11.60 21.13 5.86
C PRO A 15 -10.49 20.47 6.72
N LEU A 16 -9.58 21.29 7.28
CA LEU A 16 -8.58 20.83 8.23
C LEU A 16 -9.12 20.96 9.64
N ILE A 17 -9.50 19.84 10.24
CA ILE A 17 -10.02 19.78 11.61
C ILE A 17 -8.89 19.30 12.51
N THR A 18 -8.17 20.24 13.14
CA THR A 18 -7.03 19.94 14.04
C THR A 18 -7.42 19.96 15.52
N ARG A 19 -8.68 20.32 15.83
CA ARG A 19 -9.21 20.38 17.21
C ARG A 19 -10.63 19.83 17.26
N LEU A 20 -10.98 19.19 18.37
CA LEU A 20 -12.35 18.78 18.65
C LEU A 20 -13.13 20.01 19.13
N ASP A 21 -13.96 20.57 18.27
CA ASP A 21 -14.91 21.63 18.60
C ASP A 21 -16.22 21.38 17.85
N ALA A 22 -17.24 20.97 18.59
CA ALA A 22 -18.55 20.62 18.05
C ALA A 22 -19.30 21.84 17.46
N ASN A 23 -18.89 23.04 17.80
CA ASN A 23 -19.54 24.28 17.34
C ASN A 23 -18.79 24.94 16.17
N GLN A 24 -17.64 24.41 15.78
CA GLN A 24 -16.86 24.93 14.67
C GLN A 24 -17.43 24.45 13.34
N LEU A 25 -17.69 25.38 12.42
CA LEU A 25 -17.95 25.10 11.02
C LEU A 25 -16.63 25.32 10.24
N PRO A 26 -15.83 24.26 10.03
CA PRO A 26 -14.52 24.41 9.42
C PRO A 26 -14.67 24.78 7.95
N GLN A 27 -13.92 25.78 7.51
CA GLN A 27 -13.80 26.11 6.10
C GLN A 27 -12.87 25.13 5.40
N ARG A 28 -13.06 24.98 4.09
CA ARG A 28 -12.15 24.18 3.28
C ARG A 28 -10.78 24.86 3.22
N ALA A 29 -9.74 24.09 3.47
CA ALA A 29 -8.37 24.54 3.28
C ALA A 29 -7.99 24.54 1.80
N THR A 30 -6.89 25.17 1.45
CA THR A 30 -6.29 25.00 0.13
C THR A 30 -5.57 23.67 0.02
N VAL A 31 -5.32 23.21 -1.21
CA VAL A 31 -4.51 22.02 -1.46
C VAL A 31 -3.13 22.17 -0.85
N LYS A 32 -2.51 23.35 -1.00
CA LYS A 32 -1.23 23.65 -0.37
C LYS A 32 -1.25 23.48 1.14
N GLN A 33 -2.22 24.07 1.82
CA GLN A 33 -2.35 23.96 3.29
C GLN A 33 -2.52 22.51 3.75
N LEU A 34 -3.25 21.70 3.00
CA LEU A 34 -3.40 20.27 3.30
C LEU A 34 -2.06 19.53 3.17
N TYR A 35 -1.34 19.73 2.07
CA TYR A 35 -0.04 19.06 1.87
C TYR A 35 1.02 19.54 2.85
N ASP A 36 1.06 20.84 3.16
CA ASP A 36 1.96 21.41 4.18
C ASP A 36 1.73 20.74 5.55
N LEU A 37 0.47 20.54 5.94
CA LEU A 37 0.14 19.84 7.19
C LEU A 37 0.59 18.38 7.16
N ILE A 38 0.33 17.65 6.07
CA ILE A 38 0.76 16.27 5.92
C ILE A 38 2.29 16.16 6.02
N GLU A 39 3.03 17.02 5.35
CA GLU A 39 4.49 17.03 5.38
C GLU A 39 5.02 17.37 6.78
N GLN A 40 4.38 18.30 7.48
CA GLN A 40 4.75 18.64 8.85
C GLN A 40 4.53 17.46 9.81
N ASP A 41 3.36 16.82 9.74
CA ASP A 41 3.04 15.67 10.59
C ASP A 41 4.02 14.51 10.35
N LEU A 42 4.38 14.24 9.08
CA LEU A 42 5.36 13.22 8.73
C LEU A 42 6.75 13.57 9.22
N HIS A 43 7.16 14.84 9.10
CA HIS A 43 8.44 15.32 9.61
C HIS A 43 8.52 15.16 11.13
N ASP A 44 7.49 15.54 11.85
CA ASP A 44 7.44 15.44 13.31
C ASP A 44 7.47 13.98 13.77
N ALA A 45 6.77 13.09 13.04
CA ALA A 45 6.85 11.64 13.29
C ALA A 45 8.26 11.10 13.10
N MET A 46 8.98 11.50 12.05
CA MET A 46 10.37 11.08 11.80
C MET A 46 11.34 11.62 12.86
N ALA A 47 11.10 12.82 13.39
CA ALA A 47 11.93 13.46 14.41
C ALA A 47 11.72 12.87 15.82
N THR A 48 10.60 12.20 16.07
CA THR A 48 10.26 11.63 17.38
C THR A 48 11.21 10.50 17.76
N ALA A 49 11.86 10.63 18.91
CA ALA A 49 12.85 9.63 19.39
C ALA A 49 12.19 8.32 19.84
N GLU A 50 10.98 8.39 20.34
CA GLU A 50 10.22 7.24 20.86
C GLU A 50 9.63 6.37 19.76
N LEU A 51 9.52 6.86 18.52
CA LEU A 51 9.01 6.07 17.42
C LEU A 51 10.14 5.12 16.92
N PRO A 52 9.95 3.79 17.00
CA PRO A 52 10.96 2.85 16.53
C PRO A 52 11.08 2.90 15.00
N ASP A 53 12.17 2.37 14.44
CA ASP A 53 12.35 2.28 13.00
C ASP A 53 11.27 1.41 12.35
N ARG A 54 10.91 0.28 12.98
CA ARG A 54 9.77 -0.56 12.60
C ARG A 54 8.80 -0.68 13.75
N GLY A 55 7.50 -0.72 13.46
CA GLY A 55 6.47 -1.07 14.43
C GLY A 55 6.65 -2.50 14.94
N LYS A 56 6.02 -2.83 16.07
CA LYS A 56 6.05 -4.19 16.64
C LYS A 56 5.41 -5.24 15.72
N ASP A 57 4.51 -4.83 14.87
CA ASP A 57 3.87 -5.60 13.80
C ASP A 57 3.42 -4.66 12.69
N VAL A 58 2.83 -5.20 11.62
CA VAL A 58 2.42 -4.44 10.44
C VAL A 58 1.22 -3.50 10.69
N LEU A 59 0.54 -3.61 11.81
CA LEU A 59 -0.58 -2.71 12.20
C LEU A 59 -0.11 -1.53 13.04
N HIS A 60 1.14 -1.53 13.51
CA HIS A 60 1.72 -0.47 14.34
C HIS A 60 2.77 0.29 13.54
N PRO A 61 2.63 1.61 13.44
CA PRO A 61 3.56 2.40 12.65
C PRO A 61 4.95 2.47 13.31
N GLY A 62 5.96 2.58 12.47
CA GLY A 62 7.32 2.95 12.81
C GLY A 62 7.80 4.08 11.90
N LYS A 63 9.05 4.56 12.04
CA LYS A 63 9.63 5.61 11.19
C LYS A 63 9.60 5.23 9.71
N ILE A 64 9.74 3.94 9.40
CA ILE A 64 9.61 3.43 8.04
C ILE A 64 8.28 3.83 7.38
N CYS A 65 7.18 3.89 8.16
CA CYS A 65 5.88 4.31 7.64
C CYS A 65 5.90 5.80 7.24
N ALA A 66 6.54 6.64 8.07
CA ALA A 66 6.66 8.06 7.77
C ALA A 66 7.52 8.29 6.51
N PHE A 67 8.63 7.56 6.36
CA PHE A 67 9.43 7.62 5.14
C PHE A 67 8.64 7.16 3.91
N ALA A 68 7.94 6.04 4.01
CA ALA A 68 7.16 5.49 2.89
C ALA A 68 5.99 6.41 2.48
N LEU A 69 5.29 7.00 3.45
CA LEU A 69 4.25 8.00 3.17
C LEU A 69 4.84 9.26 2.56
N SER A 70 6.00 9.73 3.05
CA SER A 70 6.70 10.89 2.47
C SER A 70 7.09 10.63 1.01
N ALA A 71 7.57 9.43 0.67
CA ALA A 71 7.87 9.05 -0.71
C ALA A 71 6.62 9.17 -1.61
N LYS A 72 5.47 8.67 -1.14
CA LYS A 72 4.19 8.80 -1.86
C LYS A 72 3.75 10.25 -2.02
N VAL A 73 3.87 11.07 -0.99
CA VAL A 73 3.52 12.51 -1.02
C VAL A 73 4.41 13.24 -2.04
N GLN A 74 5.73 13.00 -2.00
CA GLN A 74 6.65 13.66 -2.94
C GLN A 74 6.45 13.20 -4.39
N LEU A 75 6.12 11.92 -4.60
CA LEU A 75 5.73 11.43 -5.94
C LEU A 75 4.49 12.17 -6.46
N GLN A 76 3.45 12.33 -5.63
CA GLN A 76 2.23 13.07 -6.00
C GLN A 76 2.49 14.55 -6.29
N LYS A 77 3.49 15.14 -5.66
CA LYS A 77 3.93 16.52 -5.89
C LYS A 77 4.83 16.66 -7.12
N GLY A 78 5.28 15.55 -7.72
CA GLY A 78 6.26 15.55 -8.80
C GLY A 78 7.70 15.87 -8.34
N ALA A 79 7.94 15.82 -7.03
CA ALA A 79 9.25 16.04 -6.42
C ALA A 79 10.08 14.73 -6.42
N TYR A 80 10.45 14.28 -7.61
CA TYR A 80 10.97 12.93 -7.85
C TYR A 80 12.26 12.61 -7.07
N GLU A 81 13.19 13.56 -6.94
CA GLU A 81 14.41 13.33 -6.19
C GLU A 81 14.14 13.07 -4.69
N GLN A 82 13.21 13.84 -4.11
CA GLN A 82 12.80 13.65 -2.71
C GLN A 82 12.01 12.36 -2.54
N ALA A 83 11.18 11.98 -3.53
CA ALA A 83 10.46 10.72 -3.50
C ALA A 83 11.42 9.52 -3.47
N VAL A 84 12.48 9.54 -4.29
CA VAL A 84 13.54 8.52 -4.27
C VAL A 84 14.29 8.49 -2.93
N ASP A 85 14.65 9.65 -2.39
CA ASP A 85 15.37 9.74 -1.10
C ASP A 85 14.55 9.10 0.03
N TYR A 86 13.26 9.41 0.11
CA TYR A 86 12.39 8.83 1.13
C TYR A 86 12.09 7.34 0.89
N ALA A 87 11.91 6.92 -0.36
CA ALA A 87 11.76 5.50 -0.68
C ALA A 87 12.99 4.70 -0.27
N ASN A 88 14.20 5.21 -0.56
CA ASN A 88 15.45 4.57 -0.18
C ASN A 88 15.66 4.53 1.35
N LYS A 89 15.22 5.56 2.09
CA LYS A 89 15.23 5.53 3.57
C LYS A 89 14.30 4.44 4.12
N ALA A 90 13.14 4.25 3.52
CA ALA A 90 12.25 3.15 3.90
C ALA A 90 12.85 1.79 3.56
N LEU A 91 13.43 1.63 2.36
CA LEU A 91 14.08 0.41 1.90
C LEU A 91 15.34 0.05 2.69
N ALA A 92 16.06 1.04 3.23
CA ALA A 92 17.19 0.81 4.12
C ALA A 92 16.78 0.15 5.45
N ILE A 93 15.54 0.36 5.91
CA ILE A 93 14.98 -0.29 7.10
C ILE A 93 14.39 -1.66 6.76
N ASN A 94 13.71 -1.78 5.62
CA ASN A 94 13.11 -3.03 5.15
C ASN A 94 13.09 -3.09 3.62
N SER A 95 13.84 -4.04 3.06
CA SER A 95 13.87 -4.33 1.63
C SER A 95 13.48 -5.78 1.32
N PHE A 96 12.82 -6.46 2.26
CA PHE A 96 12.43 -7.86 2.11
C PHE A 96 11.39 -8.03 1.01
N LEU A 97 11.61 -8.99 0.12
CA LEU A 97 10.65 -9.46 -0.86
C LEU A 97 10.35 -10.94 -0.62
N ILE A 98 9.09 -11.32 -0.72
CA ILE A 98 8.67 -12.72 -0.61
C ILE A 98 9.13 -13.48 -1.86
N ASP A 99 9.80 -14.60 -1.65
CA ASP A 99 10.05 -15.55 -2.73
C ASP A 99 8.80 -16.42 -2.92
N TYR A 100 8.14 -16.29 -4.06
CA TYR A 100 6.96 -17.09 -4.40
C TYR A 100 7.30 -18.48 -4.97
N ASN A 101 8.56 -18.77 -5.28
CA ASN A 101 8.93 -20.06 -5.87
C ASN A 101 8.61 -21.29 -4.99
N PRO A 102 8.81 -21.26 -3.66
CA PRO A 102 8.44 -22.38 -2.80
C PRO A 102 6.96 -22.72 -2.85
N PHE A 103 6.10 -21.78 -3.22
CA PHE A 103 4.66 -21.95 -3.25
C PHE A 103 4.16 -22.66 -4.51
N LEU A 104 4.96 -22.74 -5.57
CA LEU A 104 4.64 -23.49 -6.78
C LEU A 104 4.61 -25.01 -6.59
N MET A 105 5.38 -25.53 -5.65
CA MET A 105 5.52 -26.96 -5.43
C MET A 105 4.31 -27.58 -4.70
N GLU A 106 3.51 -26.77 -4.02
CA GLU A 106 2.30 -27.20 -3.30
C GLU A 106 1.01 -26.98 -4.12
N TYR A 107 1.14 -26.56 -5.37
CA TYR A 107 0.02 -26.15 -6.22
C TYR A 107 -1.00 -27.27 -6.51
N GLU A 108 -0.60 -28.54 -6.47
CA GLU A 108 -1.53 -29.66 -6.68
C GLU A 108 -2.58 -29.82 -5.57
N SER A 109 -2.40 -29.16 -4.42
CA SER A 109 -3.30 -29.27 -3.27
C SER A 109 -4.07 -27.99 -2.90
N TYR A 110 -4.04 -26.94 -3.71
CA TYR A 110 -4.78 -25.67 -3.47
C TYR A 110 -4.48 -25.00 -2.13
N VAL A 111 -3.28 -25.07 -1.64
CA VAL A 111 -2.89 -24.38 -0.42
C VAL A 111 -2.63 -22.91 -0.76
N PHE A 112 -3.65 -22.08 -0.54
CA PHE A 112 -3.45 -20.64 -0.45
C PHE A 112 -2.70 -20.35 0.83
N LEU A 113 -1.48 -19.87 0.70
CA LEU A 113 -0.69 -19.53 1.86
C LEU A 113 -1.29 -18.31 2.54
N LEU A 114 -1.95 -18.58 3.65
CA LEU A 114 -2.28 -17.60 4.65
C LEU A 114 -1.01 -17.32 5.44
N PHE A 115 -0.31 -16.27 5.04
CA PHE A 115 0.73 -15.73 5.91
C PHE A 115 0.10 -15.28 7.23
N GLN A 116 0.64 -15.69 8.35
CA GLN A 116 0.34 -15.04 9.61
C GLN A 116 0.78 -13.56 9.52
N MET A 117 0.21 -12.68 10.34
CA MET A 117 0.58 -11.25 10.28
C MET A 117 2.10 -11.04 10.40
N GLU A 118 2.77 -11.88 11.18
CA GLU A 118 4.22 -11.84 11.38
C GLU A 118 5.00 -12.20 10.10
N GLU A 119 4.37 -12.92 9.19
CA GLU A 119 4.98 -13.39 7.93
C GLU A 119 4.84 -12.38 6.79
N TYR A 120 3.98 -11.35 6.93
CA TYR A 120 3.84 -10.28 5.96
C TYR A 120 5.02 -9.29 5.97
N GLN A 121 6.22 -9.81 5.82
CA GLN A 121 7.44 -8.99 5.92
C GLN A 121 7.58 -7.94 4.81
N GLU A 122 6.91 -8.12 3.67
CA GLU A 122 6.82 -7.09 2.63
C GLU A 122 5.91 -5.92 3.01
N VAL A 123 5.01 -6.11 3.98
CA VAL A 123 4.11 -5.03 4.41
C VAL A 123 4.85 -4.15 5.40
N ILE A 124 4.97 -2.88 5.05
CA ILE A 124 5.53 -1.84 5.91
C ILE A 124 4.49 -1.42 6.95
N PHE A 125 3.27 -1.16 6.50
CA PHE A 125 2.15 -0.80 7.34
C PHE A 125 0.84 -1.14 6.64
N GLY A 126 -0.09 -1.71 7.37
CA GLY A 126 -1.40 -2.06 6.85
C GLY A 126 -2.52 -1.78 7.84
N LYS A 127 -3.71 -1.58 7.33
CA LYS A 127 -4.93 -1.54 8.14
C LYS A 127 -5.83 -2.69 7.74
N ALA A 128 -6.31 -3.44 8.72
CA ALA A 128 -7.38 -4.40 8.52
C ALA A 128 -8.70 -3.65 8.29
N GLY A 129 -9.30 -3.85 7.12
CA GLY A 129 -10.61 -3.29 6.79
C GLY A 129 -11.72 -4.28 7.10
N GLN A 130 -12.77 -3.82 7.75
CA GLN A 130 -13.97 -4.65 7.98
C GLN A 130 -14.91 -4.73 6.76
N GLU A 131 -14.72 -3.87 5.78
CA GLU A 131 -15.62 -3.75 4.64
C GLU A 131 -15.67 -4.99 3.73
N PHE A 132 -14.65 -5.82 3.77
CA PHE A 132 -14.62 -7.08 3.03
C PHE A 132 -15.63 -8.13 3.53
N ASN A 133 -16.11 -8.03 4.77
CA ASN A 133 -17.14 -8.93 5.28
C ASN A 133 -18.46 -8.80 4.48
N PHE A 134 -18.73 -7.64 3.90
CA PHE A 134 -19.91 -7.44 3.07
C PHE A 134 -19.90 -8.35 1.84
N PHE A 135 -18.80 -8.47 1.13
CA PHE A 135 -18.68 -9.32 -0.06
C PHE A 135 -18.71 -10.81 0.30
N GLN A 136 -18.16 -11.20 1.45
CA GLN A 136 -18.24 -12.57 1.95
C GLN A 136 -19.69 -12.97 2.30
N THR A 137 -20.41 -12.09 2.99
CA THR A 137 -21.78 -12.39 3.45
C THR A 137 -22.80 -12.35 2.32
N THR A 138 -22.54 -11.62 1.24
CA THR A 138 -23.44 -11.50 0.08
C THR A 138 -23.15 -12.52 -1.02
N GLY A 139 -22.07 -13.30 -0.92
CA GLY A 139 -21.67 -14.26 -1.95
C GLY A 139 -21.24 -13.62 -3.28
N LEU A 140 -20.96 -12.32 -3.28
CA LEU A 140 -20.49 -11.61 -4.46
C LEU A 140 -19.01 -11.86 -4.71
N ASN A 141 -18.67 -12.35 -5.90
CA ASN A 141 -17.30 -12.48 -6.35
C ASN A 141 -16.85 -11.19 -7.04
N ILE A 142 -15.64 -10.74 -6.73
CA ILE A 142 -14.99 -9.66 -7.48
C ILE A 142 -14.14 -10.33 -8.55
N TYR A 143 -14.57 -10.21 -9.80
CA TYR A 143 -13.87 -10.77 -10.95
C TYR A 143 -12.77 -9.83 -11.42
N LEU A 144 -11.63 -10.39 -11.82
CA LEU A 144 -10.57 -9.62 -12.43
C LEU A 144 -10.94 -9.25 -13.87
N PRO A 145 -10.69 -8.01 -14.29
CA PRO A 145 -10.82 -7.62 -15.69
C PRO A 145 -9.87 -8.44 -16.57
N LYS A 146 -10.34 -8.82 -17.75
CA LYS A 146 -9.53 -9.61 -18.71
C LYS A 146 -8.23 -8.89 -19.10
N ASP A 147 -8.29 -7.56 -19.22
CA ASP A 147 -7.13 -6.74 -19.55
C ASP A 147 -6.04 -6.84 -18.45
N LEU A 148 -6.44 -6.88 -17.17
CA LEU A 148 -5.52 -7.10 -16.07
C LEU A 148 -4.88 -8.49 -16.14
N ILE A 149 -5.69 -9.53 -16.39
CA ILE A 149 -5.20 -10.91 -16.51
C ILE A 149 -4.19 -11.03 -17.66
N SER A 150 -4.43 -10.33 -18.78
CA SER A 150 -3.56 -10.39 -19.96
C SER A 150 -2.17 -9.78 -19.76
N ILE A 151 -1.96 -9.01 -18.70
CA ILE A 151 -0.64 -8.43 -18.34
C ILE A 151 0.26 -9.51 -17.69
N TYR A 152 -0.33 -10.50 -17.04
CA TYR A 152 0.43 -11.58 -16.41
C TYR A 152 0.84 -12.62 -17.45
N THR A 153 2.10 -13.03 -17.40
CA THR A 153 2.59 -14.18 -18.19
C THR A 153 2.33 -15.48 -17.41
N GLU A 154 2.42 -16.61 -18.11
CA GLU A 154 2.27 -17.94 -17.48
C GLU A 154 3.27 -18.23 -16.36
N ASN A 155 4.41 -17.52 -16.36
CA ASN A 155 5.46 -17.65 -15.33
C ASN A 155 5.33 -16.58 -14.23
N ASP A 156 4.31 -15.74 -14.26
CA ASP A 156 4.13 -14.70 -13.26
C ASP A 156 3.35 -15.24 -12.04
N LEU A 157 4.10 -15.54 -11.01
CA LEU A 157 3.57 -16.16 -9.79
C LEU A 157 2.58 -15.29 -9.03
N ARG A 158 2.60 -13.97 -9.26
CA ARG A 158 1.69 -13.03 -8.60
C ARG A 158 0.23 -13.28 -8.94
N LEU A 159 -0.04 -13.80 -10.16
CA LEU A 159 -1.40 -14.16 -10.56
C LEU A 159 -1.97 -15.25 -9.62
N PHE A 160 -1.14 -16.21 -9.25
CA PHE A 160 -1.54 -17.31 -8.37
C PHE A 160 -1.47 -16.94 -6.89
N ALA A 161 -0.49 -16.09 -6.50
CA ALA A 161 -0.30 -15.68 -5.12
C ALA A 161 -1.39 -14.73 -4.61
N HIS A 162 -1.91 -13.87 -5.49
CA HIS A 162 -2.86 -12.81 -5.09
C HIS A 162 -4.30 -13.07 -5.52
N TYR A 163 -4.52 -13.98 -6.47
CA TYR A 163 -5.84 -14.23 -7.04
C TYR A 163 -6.13 -15.72 -7.07
N GLY A 164 -7.39 -16.06 -6.90
CA GLY A 164 -7.88 -17.42 -7.05
C GLY A 164 -8.68 -17.60 -8.34
N GLN A 165 -8.98 -18.84 -8.67
CA GLN A 165 -9.81 -19.18 -9.82
C GLN A 165 -11.14 -19.76 -9.35
N ASN A 166 -12.25 -19.25 -9.90
CA ASN A 166 -13.56 -19.82 -9.64
C ASN A 166 -13.70 -21.15 -10.39
N TYR A 167 -13.92 -22.24 -9.66
CA TYR A 167 -14.03 -23.58 -10.22
C TYR A 167 -15.15 -23.77 -11.25
N ASN A 168 -16.24 -23.03 -11.10
CA ASN A 168 -17.40 -23.18 -11.95
C ASN A 168 -17.27 -22.42 -13.26
N THR A 169 -16.56 -21.28 -13.25
CA THR A 169 -16.46 -20.37 -14.40
C THR A 169 -15.04 -20.26 -14.97
N TRP A 170 -14.04 -20.77 -14.25
CA TRP A 170 -12.61 -20.65 -14.58
C TRP A 170 -12.13 -19.19 -14.66
N GLU A 171 -12.93 -18.24 -14.15
CA GLU A 171 -12.58 -16.83 -14.10
C GLU A 171 -11.73 -16.55 -12.87
N TYR A 172 -10.74 -15.66 -13.03
CA TYR A 172 -9.94 -15.21 -11.90
C TYR A 172 -10.76 -14.28 -11.02
N ILE A 173 -10.73 -14.54 -9.73
CA ILE A 173 -11.43 -13.78 -8.71
C ILE A 173 -10.43 -13.27 -7.68
N TYR A 174 -10.75 -12.14 -7.10
CA TYR A 174 -10.05 -11.69 -5.90
C TYR A 174 -10.41 -12.62 -4.76
N GLN A 175 -9.47 -13.47 -4.40
CA GLN A 175 -9.77 -14.53 -3.46
C GLN A 175 -9.77 -14.03 -2.02
N ILE A 176 -10.82 -14.40 -1.31
CA ILE A 176 -10.91 -14.30 0.14
C ILE A 176 -10.48 -15.65 0.68
N VAL A 177 -9.29 -15.73 1.23
CA VAL A 177 -8.75 -16.99 1.75
C VAL A 177 -9.32 -17.25 3.14
N ALA A 178 -9.87 -18.45 3.33
CA ALA A 178 -10.28 -18.92 4.65
C ALA A 178 -9.05 -19.42 5.44
N ASN A 179 -9.09 -19.30 6.77
CA ASN A 179 -8.04 -19.89 7.60
C ASN A 179 -8.02 -21.40 7.45
N PRO A 180 -6.87 -22.08 7.66
CA PRO A 180 -6.76 -23.54 7.61
C PRO A 180 -7.69 -24.29 8.56
N ASP A 181 -8.13 -23.63 9.63
CA ASP A 181 -9.09 -24.17 10.61
C ASP A 181 -10.57 -23.98 10.20
N GLY A 182 -10.81 -23.44 9.00
CA GLY A 182 -12.16 -23.16 8.49
C GLY A 182 -12.77 -21.87 9.06
N SER A 183 -12.08 -21.12 9.91
CA SER A 183 -12.55 -19.83 10.38
C SER A 183 -12.38 -18.77 9.30
N SER A 184 -13.32 -17.82 9.20
CA SER A 184 -13.32 -16.78 8.17
C SER A 184 -12.64 -15.47 8.62
N SER A 185 -11.76 -15.52 9.61
CA SER A 185 -11.07 -14.32 10.10
C SER A 185 -9.85 -13.99 9.24
N VAL A 186 -10.08 -13.61 8.00
CA VAL A 186 -9.00 -13.14 7.14
C VAL A 186 -8.75 -11.67 7.41
N VAL A 187 -7.60 -11.37 7.98
CA VAL A 187 -7.11 -10.00 8.06
C VAL A 187 -6.53 -9.66 6.68
N ARG A 188 -7.24 -8.84 5.92
CA ARG A 188 -6.73 -8.27 4.67
C ARG A 188 -6.37 -6.82 4.88
N PHE A 189 -5.24 -6.46 4.32
CA PHE A 189 -4.79 -5.07 4.31
C PHE A 189 -5.39 -4.39 3.08
N ASN A 190 -6.48 -3.66 3.26
CA ASN A 190 -7.12 -2.94 2.15
C ASN A 190 -6.28 -1.75 1.69
N ASN A 191 -5.45 -1.20 2.60
CA ASN A 191 -4.58 -0.07 2.35
C ASN A 191 -3.23 -0.35 2.99
N ALA A 192 -2.47 -1.23 2.40
CA ALA A 192 -1.11 -1.51 2.85
C ALA A 192 -0.10 -0.64 2.10
N ILE A 193 0.93 -0.20 2.82
CA ILE A 193 2.16 0.31 2.25
C ILE A 193 3.14 -0.84 2.23
N THR A 194 3.76 -1.09 1.08
CA THR A 194 4.58 -2.28 0.88
C THR A 194 5.98 -1.96 0.39
N VAL A 195 6.92 -2.88 0.59
CA VAL A 195 8.28 -2.79 0.05
C VAL A 195 8.28 -2.74 -1.48
N PRO A 196 7.53 -3.60 -2.21
CA PRO A 196 7.44 -3.48 -3.67
C PRO A 196 6.96 -2.10 -4.14
N GLU A 197 6.02 -1.46 -3.42
CA GLU A 197 5.57 -0.11 -3.75
C GLU A 197 6.72 0.90 -3.65
N MET A 198 7.56 0.81 -2.62
CA MET A 198 8.72 1.72 -2.47
C MET A 198 9.75 1.51 -3.60
N MET A 199 10.00 0.27 -3.99
CA MET A 199 10.88 -0.03 -5.13
C MET A 199 10.32 0.54 -6.44
N LEU A 200 9.01 0.41 -6.67
CA LEU A 200 8.36 0.95 -7.86
C LEU A 200 8.35 2.48 -7.88
N ILE A 201 8.18 3.15 -6.73
CA ILE A 201 8.30 4.61 -6.63
C ILE A 201 9.71 5.05 -7.02
N ALA A 202 10.74 4.40 -6.49
CA ALA A 202 12.13 4.72 -6.85
C ALA A 202 12.38 4.50 -8.35
N ALA A 203 11.96 3.36 -8.90
CA ALA A 203 12.10 3.03 -10.31
C ALA A 203 11.39 4.05 -11.22
N GLU A 204 10.13 4.40 -10.91
CA GLU A 204 9.37 5.40 -11.67
C GLU A 204 10.08 6.76 -11.67
N CYS A 205 10.54 7.21 -10.49
CA CYS A 205 11.21 8.49 -10.37
C CYS A 205 12.54 8.52 -11.14
N HIS A 206 13.33 7.45 -11.08
CA HIS A 206 14.56 7.32 -11.88
C HIS A 206 14.27 7.32 -13.38
N ALA A 207 13.25 6.58 -13.84
CA ALA A 207 12.85 6.58 -15.23
C ALA A 207 12.43 7.97 -15.73
N ARG A 208 11.63 8.71 -14.91
CA ARG A 208 11.22 10.09 -15.22
C ARG A 208 12.40 11.07 -15.25
N ALA A 209 13.45 10.82 -14.48
CA ALA A 209 14.71 11.58 -14.50
C ALA A 209 15.66 11.17 -15.66
N GLY A 210 15.28 10.20 -16.51
CA GLY A 210 16.10 9.67 -17.59
C GLY A 210 17.22 8.74 -17.15
N LYS A 211 17.22 8.31 -15.89
CA LYS A 211 18.21 7.40 -15.27
C LYS A 211 17.74 5.95 -15.43
N VAL A 212 17.76 5.45 -16.67
CA VAL A 212 17.17 4.14 -17.01
C VAL A 212 17.88 3.00 -16.29
N ASP A 213 19.20 3.05 -16.14
CA ASP A 213 19.98 1.99 -15.49
C ASP A 213 19.69 1.91 -13.98
N GLU A 214 19.31 3.02 -13.35
CA GLU A 214 18.91 3.07 -11.93
C GLU A 214 17.43 2.66 -11.73
N ALA A 215 16.65 2.65 -12.80
CA ALA A 215 15.22 2.32 -12.80
C ALA A 215 14.96 0.81 -12.98
N MET A 216 15.95 0.05 -13.46
CA MET A 216 15.88 -1.41 -13.69
C MET A 216 16.50 -2.18 -12.52
#